data_fb81005e19b5af508bf612db45920701
#
_entry.id   fb81005e19b5af508bf612db45920701
#
_cell.length_a   1.000
_cell.length_b   1.000
_cell.length_c   1.000
_cell.angle_alpha   90.00
_cell.angle_beta   90.00
_cell.angle_gamma   90.00
#
_symmetry.space_group_name_H-M   'P 1'
#
loop_
_entity.id
_entity.type
_entity.pdbx_description
1 polymer ?
#
loop_
_entity_poly.entity_id
_entity_poly.type
_entity_poly.pdbx_seq_one_letter_code
_entity_poly.pdbx_strand_id
1 'polypeptide(L)'
;MTKELALGTIESGIEKIKRNKYSTIIHSDRGSQFTSKDYRDLLLEHGLTQSMSAPASPRDNAVIESFLGHLKDEICLKGLKTFEQVIQVIDDYMYYYNNERRQWNKNKMTPVEYRKFLLAS
;
A
#
# COMPACT_ATOMS: atom_id res chain seq x y z
N MET A 1 -5.35 -13.00 6.13
CA MET A 1 -6.25 -12.17 5.31
C MET A 1 -7.22 -13.04 4.55
N THR A 2 -8.50 -12.69 4.54
CA THR A 2 -9.51 -13.43 3.78
C THR A 2 -9.69 -12.80 2.40
N LYS A 3 -10.36 -13.55 1.50
CA LYS A 3 -10.69 -13.03 0.17
C LYS A 3 -11.57 -11.78 0.28
N GLU A 4 -12.55 -11.80 1.16
CA GLU A 4 -13.47 -10.67 1.36
C GLU A 4 -12.74 -9.43 1.85
N LEU A 5 -11.76 -9.59 2.74
CA LEU A 5 -10.97 -8.47 3.22
C LEU A 5 -10.09 -7.89 2.11
N ALA A 6 -9.51 -8.76 1.27
CA ALA A 6 -8.72 -8.30 0.12
C ALA A 6 -9.59 -7.51 -0.87
N LEU A 7 -10.79 -8.02 -1.18
CA LEU A 7 -11.72 -7.33 -2.07
C LEU A 7 -12.15 -5.97 -1.52
N GLY A 8 -12.46 -5.91 -0.22
CA GLY A 8 -12.84 -4.66 0.44
C GLY A 8 -11.71 -3.63 0.42
N THR A 9 -10.47 -4.07 0.62
CA THR A 9 -9.31 -3.19 0.57
C THR A 9 -9.15 -2.59 -0.82
N ILE A 10 -9.31 -3.38 -1.87
CA ILE A 10 -9.20 -2.90 -3.24
C ILE A 10 -10.34 -1.93 -3.56
N GLU A 11 -11.57 -2.23 -3.15
CA GLU A 11 -12.70 -1.33 -3.37
C GLU A 11 -12.47 0.03 -2.72
N SER A 12 -11.94 0.06 -1.50
CA SER A 12 -11.58 1.31 -0.82
C SER A 12 -10.51 2.07 -1.59
N GLY A 13 -9.51 1.37 -2.12
CA GLY A 13 -8.44 1.98 -2.90
C GLY A 13 -8.93 2.56 -4.22
N ILE A 14 -9.88 1.89 -4.87
CA ILE A 14 -10.44 2.32 -6.16
C ILE A 14 -11.04 3.73 -6.06
N GLU A 15 -11.73 4.04 -4.96
CA GLU A 15 -12.29 5.37 -4.76
C GLU A 15 -11.22 6.46 -4.79
N LYS A 16 -10.03 6.16 -4.30
CA LYS A 16 -8.91 7.11 -4.31
C LYS A 16 -8.23 7.18 -5.67
N ILE A 17 -8.31 6.13 -6.46
CA ILE A 17 -7.65 6.01 -7.78
C ILE A 17 -8.47 6.66 -8.88
N LYS A 18 -9.79 6.74 -8.76
CA LYS A 18 -10.69 7.24 -9.81
C LYS A 18 -10.29 8.58 -10.40
N ARG A 19 -9.59 9.41 -9.64
CA ARG A 19 -9.15 10.74 -10.10
C ARG A 19 -7.77 10.71 -10.73
N ASN A 20 -7.13 9.54 -10.77
CA ASN A 20 -5.78 9.41 -11.32
C ASN A 20 -5.90 9.11 -12.82
N LYS A 21 -5.28 9.95 -13.63
CA LYS A 21 -5.25 9.80 -15.09
C LYS A 21 -4.20 8.82 -15.60
N TYR A 22 -3.36 8.28 -14.71
CA TYR A 22 -2.32 7.32 -15.06
C TYR A 22 -2.81 5.90 -14.86
N SER A 23 -2.24 4.97 -15.63
CA SER A 23 -2.49 3.54 -15.42
C SER A 23 -2.03 3.12 -14.03
N THR A 24 -2.84 2.34 -13.34
CA THR A 24 -2.51 1.88 -11.99
C THR A 24 -2.27 0.38 -12.00
N ILE A 25 -1.21 -0.04 -11.35
CA ILE A 25 -0.84 -1.43 -11.15
C ILE A 25 -1.05 -1.79 -9.69
N ILE A 26 -1.76 -2.90 -9.45
CA ILE A 26 -1.92 -3.44 -8.10
C ILE A 26 -0.99 -4.63 -7.96
N HIS A 27 -0.02 -4.52 -7.07
CA HIS A 27 0.96 -5.57 -6.82
C HIS A 27 0.65 -6.32 -5.54
N SER A 28 0.75 -7.65 -5.56
CA SER A 28 0.55 -8.49 -4.39
C SER A 28 1.45 -9.73 -4.49
N ASP A 29 1.50 -10.49 -3.40
CA ASP A 29 2.08 -11.83 -3.44
C ASP A 29 1.06 -12.82 -4.05
N ARG A 30 1.37 -14.11 -4.04
CA ARG A 30 0.52 -15.15 -4.61
C ARG A 30 -0.39 -15.80 -3.57
N GLY A 31 -0.74 -15.10 -2.51
CA GLY A 31 -1.72 -15.60 -1.55
C GLY A 31 -3.03 -15.98 -2.24
N SER A 32 -3.73 -16.98 -1.71
CA SER A 32 -4.96 -17.48 -2.34
C SER A 32 -6.01 -16.40 -2.56
N GLN A 33 -6.09 -15.42 -1.67
CA GLN A 33 -7.02 -14.31 -1.78
C GLN A 33 -6.73 -13.42 -2.99
N PHE A 34 -5.47 -13.35 -3.44
CA PHE A 34 -5.07 -12.51 -4.58
C PHE A 34 -5.05 -13.29 -5.90
N THR A 35 -5.13 -14.61 -5.86
CA THR A 35 -5.20 -15.45 -7.06
C THR A 35 -6.62 -15.87 -7.39
N SER A 36 -7.60 -15.49 -6.58
CA SER A 36 -9.00 -15.85 -6.80
C SER A 36 -9.56 -15.18 -8.05
N LYS A 37 -10.54 -15.82 -8.67
CA LYS A 37 -11.20 -15.27 -9.85
C LYS A 37 -11.91 -13.96 -9.51
N ASP A 38 -12.56 -13.90 -8.35
CA ASP A 38 -13.29 -12.70 -7.93
C ASP A 38 -12.37 -11.49 -7.82
N TYR A 39 -11.17 -11.68 -7.28
CA TYR A 39 -10.19 -10.60 -7.17
C TYR A 39 -9.74 -10.13 -8.55
N ARG A 40 -9.41 -11.05 -9.45
CA ARG A 40 -8.99 -10.71 -10.81
C ARG A 40 -10.09 -10.00 -11.58
N ASP A 41 -11.33 -10.46 -11.46
CA ASP A 41 -12.47 -9.86 -12.13
C ASP A 41 -12.71 -8.43 -11.64
N LEU A 42 -12.57 -8.19 -10.34
CA LEU A 42 -12.70 -6.86 -9.75
C LEU A 42 -11.67 -5.89 -10.34
N LEU A 43 -10.41 -6.31 -10.44
CA LEU A 43 -9.37 -5.45 -11.01
C LEU A 43 -9.62 -5.16 -12.48
N LEU A 44 -10.02 -6.16 -13.26
CA LEU A 44 -10.34 -5.98 -14.69
C LEU A 44 -11.52 -5.04 -14.88
N GLU A 45 -12.54 -5.16 -14.04
CA GLU A 45 -13.74 -4.32 -14.12
C GLU A 45 -13.39 -2.83 -13.94
N HIS A 46 -12.40 -2.52 -13.12
CA HIS A 46 -11.98 -1.15 -12.85
C HIS A 46 -10.77 -0.71 -13.67
N GLY A 47 -10.35 -1.51 -14.64
CA GLY A 47 -9.24 -1.16 -15.53
C GLY A 47 -7.88 -1.16 -14.87
N LEU A 48 -7.72 -1.92 -13.79
CA LEU A 48 -6.46 -2.03 -13.07
C LEU A 48 -5.63 -3.21 -13.59
N THR A 49 -4.33 -3.05 -13.61
CA THR A 49 -3.41 -4.11 -14.02
C THR A 49 -2.95 -4.86 -12.78
N GLN A 50 -3.08 -6.19 -12.82
CA GLN A 50 -2.61 -7.02 -11.72
C GLN A 50 -1.15 -7.41 -11.93
N SER A 51 -0.36 -7.30 -10.87
CA SER A 51 1.02 -7.77 -10.81
C SER A 51 1.18 -8.64 -9.57
N MET A 52 1.88 -9.75 -9.69
CA MET A 52 2.12 -10.64 -8.55
C MET A 52 3.60 -10.96 -8.43
N SER A 53 4.07 -11.12 -7.18
CA SER A 53 5.43 -11.55 -6.91
C SER A 53 5.68 -12.92 -7.52
N ALA A 54 6.90 -13.15 -7.99
CA ALA A 54 7.29 -14.48 -8.44
C ALA A 54 7.28 -15.46 -7.24
N PRO A 55 7.00 -16.75 -7.48
CA PRO A 55 7.03 -17.73 -6.39
C PRO A 55 8.39 -17.71 -5.66
N ALA A 56 8.34 -17.69 -4.33
CA ALA A 56 9.52 -17.71 -3.46
C ALA A 56 10.51 -16.58 -3.75
N SER A 57 10.01 -15.38 -4.14
CA SER A 57 10.86 -14.21 -4.41
C SER A 57 10.63 -13.12 -3.37
N PRO A 58 11.46 -13.07 -2.30
CA PRO A 58 11.29 -12.03 -1.27
C PRO A 58 11.58 -10.61 -1.78
N ARG A 59 12.37 -10.47 -2.84
CA ARG A 59 12.70 -9.15 -3.39
C ARG A 59 11.48 -8.41 -3.94
N ASP A 60 10.50 -9.16 -4.46
CA ASP A 60 9.32 -8.55 -5.06
C ASP A 60 8.44 -7.85 -4.03
N ASN A 61 8.60 -8.18 -2.74
CA ASN A 61 7.83 -7.59 -1.65
C ASN A 61 8.68 -6.69 -0.75
N ALA A 62 9.93 -6.39 -1.15
CA ALA A 62 10.86 -5.65 -0.29
C ALA A 62 10.34 -4.25 0.09
N VAL A 63 9.60 -3.60 -0.79
CA VAL A 63 9.08 -2.25 -0.53
C VAL A 63 8.08 -2.27 0.63
N ILE A 64 7.10 -3.17 0.58
CA ILE A 64 6.11 -3.26 1.65
C ILE A 64 6.73 -3.77 2.95
N GLU A 65 7.68 -4.68 2.89
CA GLU A 65 8.39 -5.17 4.07
C GLU A 65 9.19 -4.06 4.73
N SER A 66 9.84 -3.20 3.94
CA SER A 66 10.57 -2.04 4.45
C SER A 66 9.61 -1.08 5.15
N PHE A 67 8.46 -0.78 4.55
CA PHE A 67 7.46 0.08 5.17
C PHE A 67 6.97 -0.50 6.50
N LEU A 68 6.66 -1.80 6.54
CA LEU A 68 6.18 -2.43 7.76
C LEU A 68 7.23 -2.42 8.86
N GLY A 69 8.52 -2.59 8.50
CA GLY A 69 9.62 -2.48 9.45
C GLY A 69 9.70 -1.09 10.08
N HIS A 70 9.62 -0.05 9.26
CA HIS A 70 9.61 1.33 9.76
C HIS A 70 8.39 1.60 10.64
N LEU A 71 7.22 1.11 10.24
CA LEU A 71 6.01 1.27 11.01
C LEU A 71 6.16 0.67 12.41
N LYS A 72 6.68 -0.55 12.51
CA LYS A 72 6.89 -1.22 13.79
C LYS A 72 7.89 -0.48 14.69
N ASP A 73 8.96 0.07 14.10
CA ASP A 73 10.01 0.73 14.86
C ASP A 73 9.63 2.14 15.30
N GLU A 74 8.81 2.84 14.52
CA GLU A 74 8.56 4.26 14.72
C GLU A 74 7.25 4.57 15.43
N ILE A 75 6.29 3.63 15.53
CA ILE A 75 5.07 3.86 16.28
C ILE A 75 5.08 3.07 17.59
N CYS A 76 4.37 3.63 18.59
CA CYS A 76 4.21 2.99 19.89
C CYS A 76 2.74 2.72 20.13
N LEU A 77 2.39 1.44 20.29
CA LEU A 77 1.02 1.02 20.56
C LEU A 77 0.75 0.77 22.05
N LYS A 78 1.76 0.97 22.90
CA LYS A 78 1.60 0.78 24.35
C LYS A 78 0.62 1.79 24.92
N GLY A 79 -0.26 1.33 25.79
CA GLY A 79 -1.25 2.19 26.43
C GLY A 79 -2.50 2.44 25.61
N LEU A 80 -2.55 1.99 24.36
CA LEU A 80 -3.75 2.11 23.54
C LEU A 80 -4.74 1.03 23.94
N LYS A 81 -5.97 1.43 24.21
CA LYS A 81 -7.00 0.52 24.75
C LYS A 81 -8.15 0.26 23.79
N THR A 82 -8.33 1.11 22.77
CA THR A 82 -9.45 0.96 21.85
C THR A 82 -8.95 0.80 20.43
N PHE A 83 -9.79 0.21 19.59
CA PHE A 83 -9.50 0.03 18.18
C PHE A 83 -9.38 1.38 17.47
N GLU A 84 -10.21 2.35 17.86
CA GLU A 84 -10.18 3.69 17.30
C GLU A 84 -8.86 4.40 17.57
N GLN A 85 -8.28 4.21 18.75
CA GLN A 85 -6.97 4.77 19.09
C GLN A 85 -5.87 4.20 18.19
N VAL A 86 -5.91 2.89 17.94
CA VAL A 86 -4.94 2.24 17.05
C VAL A 86 -5.07 2.79 15.63
N ILE A 87 -6.29 2.90 15.12
CA ILE A 87 -6.54 3.45 13.79
C ILE A 87 -5.98 4.87 13.69
N GLN A 88 -6.22 5.71 14.70
CA GLN A 88 -5.75 7.09 14.67
C GLN A 88 -4.23 7.17 14.63
N VAL A 89 -3.53 6.34 15.40
CA VAL A 89 -2.06 6.29 15.39
C VAL A 89 -1.55 5.88 14.01
N ILE A 90 -2.16 4.88 13.40
CA ILE A 90 -1.75 4.41 12.08
C ILE A 90 -2.03 5.49 11.02
N ASP A 91 -3.19 6.14 11.06
CA ASP A 91 -3.52 7.19 10.11
C ASP A 91 -2.54 8.37 10.22
N ASP A 92 -2.21 8.79 11.46
CA ASP A 92 -1.24 9.84 11.69
C ASP A 92 0.14 9.47 11.15
N TYR A 93 0.56 8.20 11.35
CA TYR A 93 1.82 7.71 10.83
C TYR A 93 1.83 7.67 9.30
N MET A 94 0.73 7.26 8.67
CA MET A 94 0.64 7.23 7.21
C MET A 94 0.81 8.62 6.62
N TYR A 95 0.20 9.63 7.24
CA TYR A 95 0.37 11.01 6.80
C TYR A 95 1.83 11.45 6.95
N TYR A 96 2.43 11.19 8.10
CA TYR A 96 3.83 11.53 8.37
C TYR A 96 4.77 10.85 7.38
N TYR A 97 4.59 9.56 7.16
CA TYR A 97 5.44 8.77 6.27
C TYR A 97 5.41 9.31 4.85
N ASN A 98 4.22 9.61 4.36
CA ASN A 98 4.05 10.04 2.97
C ASN A 98 4.42 11.51 2.72
N ASN A 99 4.23 12.39 3.71
CA ASN A 99 4.31 13.83 3.50
C ASN A 99 5.45 14.52 4.26
N GLU A 100 5.98 13.91 5.31
CA GLU A 100 6.95 14.56 6.18
C GLU A 100 8.27 13.78 6.33
N ARG A 101 8.22 12.45 6.24
CA ARG A 101 9.39 11.60 6.45
C ARG A 101 10.25 11.53 5.20
N ARG A 102 11.40 12.20 5.22
CA ARG A 102 12.34 12.19 4.10
C ARG A 102 13.19 10.93 4.14
N GLN A 103 13.51 10.38 2.97
CA GLN A 103 14.25 9.12 2.85
C GLN A 103 15.46 9.30 1.93
N TRP A 104 16.62 8.76 2.37
CA TRP A 104 17.86 8.86 1.62
C TRP A 104 17.76 8.23 0.22
N ASN A 105 17.12 7.05 0.13
CA ASN A 105 16.99 6.33 -1.13
C ASN A 105 15.98 6.97 -2.10
N LYS A 106 15.34 8.07 -1.69
CA LYS A 106 14.41 8.82 -2.53
C LYS A 106 14.89 10.27 -2.70
N ASN A 107 16.17 10.44 -2.93
CA ASN A 107 16.78 11.77 -3.08
C ASN A 107 16.48 12.71 -1.92
N LYS A 108 16.37 12.15 -0.70
CA LYS A 108 16.01 12.89 0.53
C LYS A 108 14.62 13.51 0.45
N MET A 109 13.73 12.93 -0.32
CA MET A 109 12.34 13.40 -0.46
C MET A 109 11.39 12.49 0.33
N THR A 110 10.20 13.00 0.64
CA THR A 110 9.11 12.16 1.13
C THR A 110 8.54 11.33 -0.02
N PRO A 111 7.82 10.23 0.26
CA PRO A 111 7.17 9.46 -0.81
C PRO A 111 6.29 10.29 -1.75
N VAL A 112 5.51 11.23 -1.21
CA VAL A 112 4.64 12.09 -2.03
C VAL A 112 5.48 13.02 -2.91
N GLU A 113 6.52 13.64 -2.37
CA GLU A 113 7.42 14.50 -3.14
C GLU A 113 8.13 13.70 -4.24
N TYR A 114 8.62 12.51 -3.91
CA TYR A 114 9.33 11.67 -4.86
C TYR A 114 8.43 11.21 -6.00
N ARG A 115 7.17 10.87 -5.68
CA ARG A 115 6.18 10.51 -6.70
C ARG A 115 5.95 11.66 -7.67
N LYS A 116 5.79 12.88 -7.16
CA LYS A 116 5.61 14.06 -7.99
C LYS A 116 6.82 14.32 -8.86
N PHE A 117 8.03 14.16 -8.32
CA PHE A 117 9.27 14.30 -9.05
C PHE A 117 9.34 13.31 -10.22
N LEU A 118 9.02 12.05 -9.99
CA LEU A 118 9.05 11.01 -11.02
C LEU A 118 8.01 11.26 -12.11
N LEU A 119 6.80 11.71 -11.73
CA LEU A 119 5.74 11.98 -12.71
C LEU A 119 6.01 13.23 -13.55
N ALA A 120 6.82 14.15 -13.06
CA ALA A 120 7.18 15.37 -13.78
C ALA A 120 8.33 15.18 -14.78
N SER A 121 9.05 14.06 -14.69
CA SER A 121 10.23 13.80 -15.54
C SER A 121 9.88 13.02 -16.81
#